data_af8d7a52efaf0a7e5aa1552b5ec76c86
#
_entry.id   af8d7a52efaf0a7e5aa1552b5ec76c86
#
_cell.length_a   1.000
_cell.length_b   1.000
_cell.length_c   1.000
_cell.angle_alpha   90.00
_cell.angle_beta   90.00
_cell.angle_gamma   90.00
#
_symmetry.space_group_name_H-M   'P 1'
#
loop_
_entity.id
_entity.type
_entity.pdbx_description
1 polymer ?
#
loop_
_entity_poly.entity_id
_entity_poly.type
_entity_poly.pdbx_seq_one_letter_code
_entity_poly.pdbx_strand_id
1 'polypeptide(L)'
;MREVTLIRPRSTIISIVFILMLSACNFSPSFLSSLSANDPPAEETELSQTTEAAPVEEKEEELSEIQVSTAAVIPTLAPEPTPLSDALIAEADAEELLLTNIYERVNPSVVNILVTVEGQDTGSFPNNLFPNQGQGSGFVYDTEGHIVTNNHVVQDAERVDVTFADGATIQAEVVGTDTDSDLAVLLVNAPGESLRPVKWGDSDSIKVGQRAIAIGNPFGLDGTLTSGIISALGRSLPTENGTFRIPEIIQTDAAINPGNSGGPLLNSQGEVIGVNTAIVPRQDRFGGERSFLGVGFAVPANLVKRVIPGLIKDGQYEHPWIGFSGNSVTPEIAEAMDLPKASGALVVEVLSGSPADEAGLRSGTREIVFDNGLDTTIGGDVIIAIEDEEIHNFDDLISFLSRRGSVGDVITLTIIRDGKEQQVELTLGPRPHTT
;
A
#
# COMPACT_ATOMS: atom_id res chain seq x y z
N MET A 1 -59.44 -35.20 29.64
CA MET A 1 -58.68 -35.30 30.90
C MET A 1 -57.58 -36.30 30.72
N ARG A 2 -56.36 -35.80 30.51
CA ARG A 2 -55.09 -36.49 30.73
C ARG A 2 -54.08 -35.42 30.98
N GLU A 3 -53.53 -35.41 32.17
CA GLU A 3 -52.49 -34.51 32.68
C GLU A 3 -51.22 -34.75 31.95
N VAL A 4 -50.56 -33.64 31.55
CA VAL A 4 -49.16 -33.64 31.03
C VAL A 4 -48.26 -33.06 32.11
N THR A 5 -47.46 -33.93 32.69
CA THR A 5 -46.49 -33.63 33.73
C THR A 5 -45.27 -32.92 33.10
N LEU A 6 -45.02 -31.70 33.53
CA LEU A 6 -43.82 -30.91 33.20
C LEU A 6 -42.63 -31.37 34.04
N ILE A 7 -41.63 -31.93 33.36
CA ILE A 7 -40.31 -32.24 33.96
C ILE A 7 -39.40 -31.03 33.75
N ARG A 8 -38.99 -30.38 34.86
CA ARG A 8 -37.95 -29.33 34.87
C ARG A 8 -36.55 -29.97 34.93
N PRO A 9 -35.57 -29.56 34.12
CA PRO A 9 -34.18 -29.95 34.34
C PRO A 9 -33.53 -29.10 35.44
N ARG A 10 -32.84 -29.78 36.33
CA ARG A 10 -32.03 -29.22 37.42
C ARG A 10 -30.76 -28.61 36.83
N SER A 11 -30.57 -27.30 37.07
CA SER A 11 -29.30 -26.60 36.86
C SER A 11 -28.25 -27.04 37.87
N THR A 12 -27.19 -27.66 37.41
CA THR A 12 -26.01 -27.93 38.22
C THR A 12 -25.03 -26.77 38.05
N ILE A 13 -24.88 -25.93 39.06
CA ILE A 13 -23.93 -24.87 39.16
C ILE A 13 -22.59 -25.51 39.55
N ILE A 14 -21.60 -25.49 38.64
CA ILE A 14 -20.21 -25.84 38.93
C ILE A 14 -19.49 -24.53 39.26
N SER A 15 -19.23 -24.33 40.57
CA SER A 15 -18.35 -23.26 41.03
C SER A 15 -16.88 -23.66 40.81
N ILE A 16 -16.22 -22.98 39.86
CA ILE A 16 -14.78 -23.06 39.72
C ILE A 16 -14.16 -21.96 40.58
N VAL A 17 -13.54 -22.39 41.66
CA VAL A 17 -12.72 -21.54 42.53
C VAL A 17 -11.37 -21.30 41.84
N PHE A 18 -11.11 -20.08 41.44
CA PHE A 18 -9.81 -19.64 40.90
C PHE A 18 -8.91 -19.27 42.10
N ILE A 19 -7.94 -20.12 42.41
CA ILE A 19 -6.88 -19.83 43.41
C ILE A 19 -5.83 -18.98 42.70
N LEU A 20 -5.78 -17.67 43.03
CA LEU A 20 -4.67 -16.78 42.68
C LEU A 20 -3.47 -17.10 43.56
N MET A 21 -2.46 -17.75 43.01
CA MET A 21 -1.12 -17.79 43.59
C MET A 21 -0.37 -16.50 43.23
N LEU A 22 -0.30 -15.58 44.16
CA LEU A 22 0.65 -14.46 44.16
C LEU A 22 2.06 -15.00 44.45
N SER A 23 2.88 -15.17 43.43
CA SER A 23 4.32 -15.34 43.55
C SER A 23 4.98 -13.98 43.47
N ALA A 24 5.29 -13.41 44.60
CA ALA A 24 6.13 -12.24 44.73
C ALA A 24 7.59 -12.62 44.44
N CYS A 25 8.09 -12.30 43.24
CA CYS A 25 9.53 -12.29 42.98
C CYS A 25 10.08 -10.90 43.32
N ASN A 26 10.83 -10.85 44.44
CA ASN A 26 11.71 -9.73 44.78
C ASN A 26 12.77 -9.56 43.69
N PHE A 27 12.68 -8.48 42.92
CA PHE A 27 13.76 -8.02 42.06
C PHE A 27 14.60 -7.00 42.81
N SER A 28 15.79 -7.40 43.25
CA SER A 28 16.81 -6.48 43.77
C SER A 28 17.39 -5.63 42.67
N PRO A 29 17.56 -4.31 42.87
CA PRO A 29 18.17 -3.41 41.91
C PRO A 29 19.69 -3.39 42.07
N SER A 30 20.42 -4.36 41.51
CA SER A 30 21.89 -4.41 41.55
C SER A 30 22.50 -4.80 40.18
N PHE A 31 21.97 -4.23 39.07
CA PHE A 31 22.58 -4.46 37.77
C PHE A 31 22.70 -3.17 36.93
N LEU A 32 22.96 -2.03 37.60
CA LEU A 32 23.22 -0.73 36.99
C LEU A 32 24.53 -0.15 37.52
N SER A 33 25.65 -0.93 37.45
CA SER A 33 26.98 -0.39 37.75
C SER A 33 28.10 -1.15 37.03
N SER A 34 28.00 -1.37 35.73
CA SER A 34 29.15 -1.85 34.93
C SER A 34 29.02 -1.53 33.44
N LEU A 35 28.76 -0.30 33.08
CA LEU A 35 29.01 0.23 31.72
C LEU A 35 29.35 1.72 31.88
N SER A 36 30.51 2.00 32.51
CA SER A 36 31.16 3.27 32.43
C SER A 36 32.65 3.01 32.22
N ALA A 37 33.26 3.83 31.36
CA ALA A 37 34.68 3.99 31.13
C ALA A 37 35.31 3.06 30.06
N ASN A 38 35.33 3.58 28.84
CA ASN A 38 36.51 3.56 27.99
C ASN A 38 36.33 4.62 26.88
N ASP A 39 36.48 5.88 27.28
CA ASP A 39 36.92 6.96 26.37
C ASP A 39 38.37 7.31 26.74
N PRO A 40 39.28 7.44 25.77
CA PRO A 40 40.64 7.92 26.05
C PRO A 40 40.61 9.44 26.28
N PRO A 41 41.43 9.95 27.22
CA PRO A 41 41.43 11.36 27.58
C PRO A 41 42.05 12.22 26.50
N ALA A 42 41.40 13.35 26.20
CA ALA A 42 41.95 14.46 25.42
C ALA A 42 43.11 15.10 26.20
N GLU A 43 44.29 15.23 25.57
CA GLU A 43 45.44 15.93 26.03
C GLU A 43 45.23 17.43 25.98
N GLU A 44 44.92 18.08 27.09
CA GLU A 44 45.07 19.51 27.30
C GLU A 44 46.53 19.84 27.58
N THR A 45 47.19 20.57 26.69
CA THR A 45 48.54 21.09 26.89
C THR A 45 48.43 22.46 27.57
N GLU A 46 48.60 22.51 28.89
CA GLU A 46 48.85 23.73 29.64
C GLU A 46 50.31 24.20 29.44
N LEU A 47 50.46 25.46 29.00
CA LEU A 47 51.66 26.20 29.03
C LEU A 47 51.98 26.65 30.46
N SER A 48 53.08 26.23 31.05
CA SER A 48 53.69 26.95 32.16
C SER A 48 55.19 27.14 31.94
N GLN A 49 55.56 28.38 32.13
CA GLN A 49 56.90 28.96 32.05
C GLN A 49 57.80 28.49 33.21
N THR A 50 59.07 28.34 33.05
CA THR A 50 60.13 29.19 33.65
C THR A 50 61.50 28.54 33.53
N THR A 51 62.41 29.28 32.89
CA THR A 51 63.77 29.68 33.26
C THR A 51 64.82 28.61 33.61
N GLU A 52 65.88 28.48 32.85
CA GLU A 52 67.23 28.90 33.32
C GLU A 52 68.28 28.70 32.19
N ALA A 53 69.13 29.71 32.08
CA ALA A 53 70.13 29.82 31.05
C ALA A 53 71.48 29.10 31.46
N ALA A 54 72.11 28.46 30.50
CA ALA A 54 73.53 28.21 30.52
C ALA A 54 74.14 28.34 29.07
N PRO A 55 75.31 28.80 28.92
CA PRO A 55 75.86 29.39 27.65
C PRO A 55 76.40 28.31 26.72
N VAL A 56 76.12 28.44 25.44
CA VAL A 56 76.77 27.64 24.37
C VAL A 56 77.44 28.52 23.39
N GLU A 57 78.67 28.12 23.11
CA GLU A 57 79.64 28.70 22.21
C GLU A 57 79.10 28.97 20.78
N GLU A 58 79.47 30.15 20.26
CA GLU A 58 79.32 30.57 18.90
C GLU A 58 80.13 29.69 17.94
N LYS A 59 79.46 29.03 17.01
CA LYS A 59 80.07 28.50 15.81
C LYS A 59 79.32 29.12 14.62
N GLU A 60 79.96 30.08 14.00
CA GLU A 60 79.55 30.66 12.71
C GLU A 60 79.48 29.55 11.66
N GLU A 61 78.30 29.18 11.24
CA GLU A 61 78.05 28.46 10.00
C GLU A 61 77.32 29.40 9.02
N GLU A 62 77.95 29.57 7.90
CA GLU A 62 77.64 30.40 6.75
C GLU A 62 76.19 30.12 6.28
N LEU A 63 75.27 31.07 6.48
CA LEU A 63 73.86 31.01 6.01
C LEU A 63 73.87 31.26 4.50
N SER A 64 73.74 30.20 3.72
CA SER A 64 73.35 30.31 2.32
C SER A 64 71.88 30.78 2.28
N GLU A 65 71.59 31.91 1.69
CA GLU A 65 70.30 32.47 1.44
C GLU A 65 69.47 31.47 0.63
N ILE A 66 68.52 30.76 1.32
CA ILE A 66 67.41 30.05 0.66
C ILE A 66 66.40 31.10 0.22
N GLN A 67 66.47 31.47 -1.05
CA GLN A 67 65.36 32.25 -1.66
C GLN A 67 64.12 31.40 -1.69
N VAL A 68 63.25 31.61 -0.73
CA VAL A 68 61.89 31.07 -0.75
C VAL A 68 61.11 31.89 -1.78
N SER A 69 61.00 31.34 -2.99
CA SER A 69 60.13 31.89 -4.02
C SER A 69 58.69 31.64 -3.54
N THR A 70 58.06 32.64 -2.92
CA THR A 70 56.60 32.65 -2.69
C THR A 70 55.89 32.85 -4.01
N ALA A 71 55.81 31.80 -4.83
CA ALA A 71 54.84 31.77 -5.91
C ALA A 71 53.45 31.81 -5.26
N ALA A 72 52.82 32.97 -5.30
CA ALA A 72 51.42 33.09 -4.94
C ALA A 72 50.63 32.16 -5.83
N VAL A 73 50.11 31.05 -5.24
CA VAL A 73 49.14 30.19 -5.92
C VAL A 73 47.84 31.00 -6.00
N ILE A 74 47.66 31.68 -7.14
CA ILE A 74 46.38 32.31 -7.47
C ILE A 74 45.41 31.15 -7.61
N PRO A 75 44.33 31.06 -6.78
CA PRO A 75 43.33 30.03 -6.95
C PRO A 75 42.72 30.23 -8.34
N THR A 76 42.96 29.29 -9.23
CA THR A 76 42.31 29.25 -10.53
C THR A 76 40.82 29.00 -10.24
N LEU A 77 40.00 30.01 -10.46
CA LEU A 77 38.55 29.85 -10.43
C LEU A 77 38.19 28.68 -11.36
N ALA A 78 37.40 27.72 -10.84
CA ALA A 78 36.87 26.66 -11.67
C ALA A 78 36.18 27.30 -12.90
N PRO A 79 36.34 26.74 -14.10
CA PRO A 79 35.69 27.29 -15.29
C PRO A 79 34.18 27.33 -15.04
N GLU A 80 33.54 28.42 -15.44
CA GLU A 80 32.07 28.53 -15.37
C GLU A 80 31.44 27.36 -16.11
N PRO A 81 30.33 26.74 -15.55
CA PRO A 81 29.66 25.64 -16.23
C PRO A 81 29.16 26.12 -17.60
N THR A 82 29.37 25.30 -18.61
CA THR A 82 28.89 25.58 -19.97
C THR A 82 27.38 25.70 -19.97
N PRO A 83 26.79 26.79 -20.51
CA PRO A 83 25.34 26.90 -20.64
C PRO A 83 24.76 25.71 -21.41
N LEU A 84 23.56 25.24 -21.00
CA LEU A 84 22.85 24.21 -21.73
C LEU A 84 22.47 24.70 -23.13
N SER A 85 22.40 23.80 -24.11
CA SER A 85 21.93 24.14 -25.44
C SER A 85 20.45 24.53 -25.45
N ASP A 86 20.03 25.42 -26.33
CA ASP A 86 18.63 25.83 -26.47
C ASP A 86 17.68 24.63 -26.71
N ALA A 87 18.17 23.57 -27.36
CA ALA A 87 17.40 22.34 -27.56
C ALA A 87 17.12 21.59 -26.26
N LEU A 88 18.11 21.50 -25.35
CA LEU A 88 17.90 20.87 -24.02
C LEU A 88 17.01 21.72 -23.13
N ILE A 89 17.12 23.05 -23.22
CA ILE A 89 16.23 23.97 -22.49
C ILE A 89 14.79 23.79 -23.00
N ALA A 90 14.56 23.76 -24.32
CA ALA A 90 13.24 23.58 -24.89
C ALA A 90 12.60 22.21 -24.56
N GLU A 91 13.41 21.16 -24.40
CA GLU A 91 12.93 19.84 -23.97
C GLU A 91 12.50 19.85 -22.47
N ALA A 92 13.29 20.50 -21.61
CA ALA A 92 12.93 20.70 -20.20
C ALA A 92 11.66 21.55 -20.03
N ASP A 93 11.55 22.63 -20.81
CA ASP A 93 10.34 23.50 -20.81
C ASP A 93 9.10 22.72 -21.26
N ALA A 94 9.22 21.77 -22.19
CA ALA A 94 8.11 20.94 -22.65
C ALA A 94 7.60 20.00 -21.55
N GLU A 95 8.49 19.45 -20.72
CA GLU A 95 8.09 18.63 -19.56
C GLU A 95 7.39 19.47 -18.49
N GLU A 96 7.93 20.65 -18.17
CA GLU A 96 7.32 21.58 -17.22
C GLU A 96 5.91 21.99 -17.69
N LEU A 97 5.77 22.36 -18.95
CA LEU A 97 4.49 22.72 -19.54
C LEU A 97 3.49 21.58 -19.49
N LEU A 98 3.91 20.34 -19.70
CA LEU A 98 3.05 19.17 -19.61
C LEU A 98 2.50 19.01 -18.19
N LEU A 99 3.36 19.01 -17.18
CA LEU A 99 2.96 18.80 -15.77
C LEU A 99 2.07 19.95 -15.27
N THR A 100 2.44 21.20 -15.60
CA THR A 100 1.65 22.39 -15.23
C THR A 100 0.26 22.33 -15.88
N ASN A 101 0.17 22.02 -17.18
CA ASN A 101 -1.11 21.90 -17.88
C ASN A 101 -1.99 20.79 -17.31
N ILE A 102 -1.43 19.64 -16.97
CA ILE A 102 -2.19 18.53 -16.36
C ILE A 102 -2.71 18.97 -14.97
N TYR A 103 -1.86 19.59 -14.17
CA TYR A 103 -2.25 20.10 -12.86
C TYR A 103 -3.40 21.10 -12.95
N GLU A 104 -3.28 22.13 -13.77
CA GLU A 104 -4.32 23.16 -13.94
C GLU A 104 -5.66 22.59 -14.39
N ARG A 105 -5.63 21.56 -15.25
CA ARG A 105 -6.86 20.93 -15.75
C ARG A 105 -7.52 19.98 -14.77
N VAL A 106 -6.73 19.23 -14.00
CA VAL A 106 -7.23 18.11 -13.16
C VAL A 106 -7.40 18.51 -11.70
N ASN A 107 -6.55 19.41 -11.18
CA ASN A 107 -6.63 19.86 -9.77
C ASN A 107 -8.03 20.36 -9.36
N PRO A 108 -8.81 21.08 -10.21
CA PRO A 108 -10.18 21.47 -9.86
C PRO A 108 -11.16 20.31 -9.65
N SER A 109 -10.79 19.10 -10.10
CA SER A 109 -11.57 17.88 -9.87
C SER A 109 -11.14 17.14 -8.59
N VAL A 110 -10.01 17.52 -7.99
CA VAL A 110 -9.44 16.85 -6.80
C VAL A 110 -9.88 17.59 -5.55
N VAL A 111 -10.33 16.83 -4.56
CA VAL A 111 -10.83 17.36 -3.29
C VAL A 111 -10.00 16.87 -2.12
N ASN A 112 -9.97 17.67 -1.05
CA ASN A 112 -9.53 17.22 0.27
C ASN A 112 -10.69 16.54 0.99
N ILE A 113 -10.42 15.49 1.72
CA ILE A 113 -11.36 14.78 2.57
C ILE A 113 -10.84 14.83 4.00
N LEU A 114 -11.61 15.44 4.89
CA LEU A 114 -11.36 15.50 6.32
C LEU A 114 -12.40 14.62 7.03
N VAL A 115 -11.95 13.70 7.84
CA VAL A 115 -12.82 12.81 8.61
C VAL A 115 -12.66 13.05 10.10
N THR A 116 -13.77 12.99 10.84
CA THR A 116 -13.79 13.00 12.30
C THR A 116 -14.23 11.64 12.79
N VAL A 117 -13.47 11.05 13.75
CA VAL A 117 -13.71 9.72 14.32
C VAL A 117 -14.02 9.87 15.80
N GLU A 118 -15.05 9.16 16.34
CA GLU A 118 -15.40 9.23 17.75
C GLU A 118 -14.40 8.48 18.65
N GLY A 119 -14.00 9.13 19.75
CA GLY A 119 -13.51 8.46 20.96
C GLY A 119 -12.12 7.81 20.94
N GLN A 120 -11.33 7.92 19.90
CA GLN A 120 -9.93 7.50 19.96
C GLN A 120 -9.06 8.63 20.54
N ASP A 121 -8.92 8.61 21.88
CA ASP A 121 -7.86 9.33 22.57
C ASP A 121 -6.50 8.72 22.17
N THR A 122 -6.09 8.95 20.92
CA THR A 122 -4.80 8.48 20.38
C THR A 122 -3.67 9.31 20.99
N GLY A 123 -3.54 9.20 22.33
CA GLY A 123 -2.54 9.88 23.15
C GLY A 123 -1.09 9.56 22.83
N SER A 124 -0.74 9.31 21.57
CA SER A 124 0.59 8.85 21.18
C SER A 124 1.34 9.73 20.19
N PHE A 125 0.77 10.84 19.71
CA PHE A 125 1.51 11.74 18.83
C PHE A 125 1.66 13.14 19.42
N PRO A 126 2.89 13.55 19.81
CA PRO A 126 3.14 14.87 20.42
C PRO A 126 2.85 16.08 19.51
N ASN A 127 2.58 15.85 18.21
CA ASN A 127 2.34 16.89 17.21
C ASN A 127 0.94 16.85 16.59
N ASN A 128 0.01 16.01 17.06
CA ASN A 128 -1.34 15.96 16.50
C ASN A 128 -2.16 17.12 17.10
N LEU A 129 -2.25 18.22 16.36
CA LEU A 129 -3.05 19.40 16.74
C LEU A 129 -4.57 19.07 16.79
N PHE A 130 -4.99 17.94 16.18
CA PHE A 130 -6.38 17.48 16.10
C PHE A 130 -6.45 15.95 16.31
N PRO A 131 -6.53 15.47 17.55
CA PRO A 131 -6.35 14.05 17.89
C PRO A 131 -7.38 13.08 17.33
N ASN A 132 -8.49 13.54 16.76
CA ASN A 132 -9.59 12.71 16.26
C ASN A 132 -9.88 12.95 14.78
N GLN A 133 -8.89 13.39 14.00
CA GLN A 133 -9.08 13.69 12.58
C GLN A 133 -8.15 12.86 11.70
N GLY A 134 -8.74 12.23 10.67
CA GLY A 134 -8.04 11.65 9.54
C GLY A 134 -8.18 12.53 8.31
N GLN A 135 -7.28 12.39 7.35
CA GLN A 135 -7.36 13.13 6.10
C GLN A 135 -6.91 12.31 4.90
N GLY A 136 -7.49 12.61 3.76
CA GLY A 136 -7.15 12.04 2.47
C GLY A 136 -7.54 12.94 1.33
N SER A 137 -7.51 12.40 0.15
CA SER A 137 -7.99 13.04 -1.08
C SER A 137 -9.13 12.26 -1.70
N GLY A 138 -9.82 12.88 -2.61
CA GLY A 138 -10.78 12.28 -3.51
C GLY A 138 -10.83 13.05 -4.82
N PHE A 139 -11.69 12.61 -5.72
CA PHE A 139 -11.94 13.35 -6.95
C PHE A 139 -13.37 13.18 -7.44
N VAL A 140 -13.85 14.17 -8.16
CA VAL A 140 -15.22 14.21 -8.70
C VAL A 140 -15.40 13.13 -9.76
N TYR A 141 -16.34 12.21 -9.50
CA TYR A 141 -16.67 11.10 -10.40
C TYR A 141 -17.63 11.52 -11.51
N ASP A 142 -18.69 12.24 -11.15
CA ASP A 142 -19.74 12.69 -12.04
C ASP A 142 -20.29 14.08 -11.68
N THR A 143 -21.30 14.52 -12.41
CA THR A 143 -21.99 15.80 -12.17
C THR A 143 -23.14 15.71 -11.17
N GLU A 144 -23.39 14.52 -10.60
CA GLU A 144 -24.44 14.29 -9.60
C GLU A 144 -23.90 14.50 -8.17
N GLY A 145 -22.57 14.66 -8.02
CA GLY A 145 -21.91 14.94 -6.75
C GLY A 145 -21.21 13.74 -6.14
N HIS A 146 -21.04 12.66 -6.89
CA HIS A 146 -20.27 11.51 -6.39
C HIS A 146 -18.77 11.82 -6.42
N ILE A 147 -18.11 11.53 -5.28
CA ILE A 147 -16.67 11.66 -5.09
C ILE A 147 -16.12 10.25 -4.85
N VAL A 148 -15.09 9.88 -5.58
CA VAL A 148 -14.34 8.63 -5.36
C VAL A 148 -13.17 8.89 -4.43
N THR A 149 -12.96 7.98 -3.48
CA THR A 149 -11.81 7.97 -2.57
C THR A 149 -11.47 6.53 -2.15
N ASN A 150 -10.52 6.34 -1.24
CA ASN A 150 -10.25 5.03 -0.64
C ASN A 150 -11.20 4.74 0.53
N ASN A 151 -11.46 3.46 0.75
CA ASN A 151 -12.24 2.99 1.91
C ASN A 151 -11.54 3.35 3.23
N HIS A 152 -10.23 3.10 3.36
CA HIS A 152 -9.47 3.41 4.59
C HIS A 152 -9.45 4.90 4.96
N VAL A 153 -9.74 5.80 4.01
CA VAL A 153 -9.84 7.25 4.27
C VAL A 153 -11.12 7.58 5.05
N VAL A 154 -12.21 6.85 4.80
CA VAL A 154 -13.53 7.14 5.39
C VAL A 154 -14.01 6.10 6.39
N GLN A 155 -13.19 5.07 6.63
CA GLN A 155 -13.48 4.01 7.58
C GLN A 155 -13.68 4.60 8.99
N ASP A 156 -14.70 4.13 9.69
CA ASP A 156 -15.08 4.56 11.05
C ASP A 156 -15.35 6.07 11.20
N ALA A 157 -15.58 6.79 10.08
CA ALA A 157 -15.86 8.22 10.10
C ALA A 157 -17.29 8.50 10.60
N GLU A 158 -17.40 9.34 11.65
CA GLU A 158 -18.69 9.90 12.07
C GLU A 158 -19.13 11.07 11.19
N ARG A 159 -18.15 11.81 10.70
CA ARG A 159 -18.36 12.97 9.85
C ARG A 159 -17.27 13.03 8.78
N VAL A 160 -17.71 13.31 7.56
CA VAL A 160 -16.85 13.52 6.40
C VAL A 160 -17.11 14.92 5.85
N ASP A 161 -16.08 15.73 5.76
CA ASP A 161 -16.12 17.06 5.14
C ASP A 161 -15.23 17.04 3.88
N VAL A 162 -15.78 17.50 2.76
CA VAL A 162 -15.09 17.60 1.48
C VAL A 162 -14.81 19.04 1.15
N THR A 163 -13.54 19.39 0.92
CA THR A 163 -13.10 20.73 0.53
C THR A 163 -12.64 20.71 -0.94
N PHE A 164 -13.29 21.53 -1.75
CA PHE A 164 -12.98 21.73 -3.17
C PHE A 164 -11.78 22.66 -3.37
N ALA A 165 -11.23 22.69 -4.58
CA ALA A 165 -10.08 23.53 -4.94
C ALA A 165 -10.35 25.05 -4.82
N ASP A 166 -11.61 25.46 -4.84
CA ASP A 166 -12.04 26.86 -4.61
C ASP A 166 -12.16 27.23 -3.11
N GLY A 167 -11.86 26.28 -2.19
CA GLY A 167 -11.95 26.43 -0.74
C GLY A 167 -13.35 26.16 -0.17
N ALA A 168 -14.35 25.85 -0.98
CA ALA A 168 -15.68 25.51 -0.48
C ALA A 168 -15.65 24.16 0.23
N THR A 169 -16.12 24.13 1.48
CA THR A 169 -16.21 22.90 2.29
C THR A 169 -17.65 22.49 2.44
N ILE A 170 -17.97 21.23 2.11
CA ILE A 170 -19.33 20.68 2.15
C ILE A 170 -19.28 19.35 2.88
N GLN A 171 -20.23 19.12 3.78
CA GLN A 171 -20.38 17.82 4.43
C GLN A 171 -20.84 16.78 3.40
N ALA A 172 -20.20 15.62 3.38
CA ALA A 172 -20.49 14.51 2.51
C ALA A 172 -21.19 13.37 3.25
N GLU A 173 -21.98 12.61 2.51
CA GLU A 173 -22.55 11.32 2.93
C GLU A 173 -21.72 10.18 2.33
N VAL A 174 -21.42 9.15 3.11
CA VAL A 174 -20.80 7.92 2.59
C VAL A 174 -21.90 7.07 1.94
N VAL A 175 -21.88 6.97 0.61
CA VAL A 175 -22.89 6.23 -0.17
C VAL A 175 -22.62 4.75 -0.16
N GLY A 176 -21.34 4.35 -0.27
CA GLY A 176 -20.93 2.96 -0.27
C GLY A 176 -19.44 2.81 -0.11
N THR A 177 -19.06 1.65 0.42
CA THR A 177 -17.66 1.28 0.66
C THR A 177 -17.38 -0.14 0.22
N ASP A 178 -16.14 -0.39 -0.20
CA ASP A 178 -15.63 -1.71 -0.55
C ASP A 178 -14.22 -1.90 0.02
N THR A 179 -14.14 -2.70 1.07
CA THR A 179 -12.88 -3.01 1.75
C THR A 179 -11.96 -3.89 0.90
N ASP A 180 -12.53 -4.67 -0.03
CA ASP A 180 -11.79 -5.62 -0.86
C ASP A 180 -11.03 -4.94 -2.00
N SER A 181 -11.49 -3.77 -2.47
CA SER A 181 -10.79 -2.95 -3.44
C SER A 181 -10.21 -1.67 -2.85
N ASP A 182 -10.42 -1.40 -1.55
CA ASP A 182 -10.07 -0.15 -0.88
C ASP A 182 -10.69 1.07 -1.57
N LEU A 183 -11.97 1.00 -1.94
CA LEU A 183 -12.71 2.08 -2.60
C LEU A 183 -13.91 2.53 -1.77
N ALA A 184 -14.23 3.81 -1.87
CA ALA A 184 -15.44 4.40 -1.29
C ALA A 184 -16.02 5.46 -2.23
N VAL A 185 -17.32 5.69 -2.09
CA VAL A 185 -18.06 6.75 -2.76
C VAL A 185 -18.71 7.65 -1.71
N LEU A 186 -18.48 8.95 -1.87
CA LEU A 186 -19.15 9.99 -1.12
C LEU A 186 -20.13 10.74 -2.02
N LEU A 187 -21.20 11.27 -1.44
CA LEU A 187 -22.13 12.16 -2.10
C LEU A 187 -22.09 13.54 -1.46
N VAL A 188 -21.92 14.56 -2.27
CA VAL A 188 -21.96 15.97 -1.84
C VAL A 188 -23.05 16.73 -2.60
N ASN A 189 -23.74 17.62 -1.91
CA ASN A 189 -24.67 18.55 -2.55
C ASN A 189 -23.95 19.87 -2.89
N ALA A 190 -23.15 19.84 -3.96
CA ALA A 190 -22.35 20.96 -4.43
C ALA A 190 -22.98 21.65 -5.64
N PRO A 191 -22.70 22.97 -5.88
CA PRO A 191 -23.04 23.61 -7.12
C PRO A 191 -22.41 22.91 -8.34
N GLY A 192 -23.17 22.77 -9.44
CA GLY A 192 -22.69 22.04 -10.63
C GLY A 192 -21.40 22.60 -11.27
N GLU A 193 -21.09 23.87 -11.05
CA GLU A 193 -19.83 24.50 -11.49
C GLU A 193 -18.60 24.02 -10.73
N SER A 194 -18.77 23.54 -9.49
CA SER A 194 -17.71 22.92 -8.68
C SER A 194 -17.53 21.45 -9.02
N LEU A 195 -18.53 20.81 -9.63
CA LEU A 195 -18.49 19.39 -10.00
C LEU A 195 -17.85 19.23 -11.39
N ARG A 196 -16.54 19.03 -11.41
CA ARG A 196 -15.76 18.79 -12.65
C ARG A 196 -15.31 17.34 -12.70
N PRO A 197 -16.04 16.45 -13.40
CA PRO A 197 -15.66 15.04 -13.47
C PRO A 197 -14.30 14.84 -14.13
N VAL A 198 -13.54 13.89 -13.62
CA VAL A 198 -12.27 13.47 -14.22
C VAL A 198 -12.50 12.76 -15.57
N LYS A 199 -11.45 12.69 -16.39
CA LYS A 199 -11.42 11.82 -17.56
C LYS A 199 -10.78 10.49 -17.19
N TRP A 200 -11.40 9.40 -17.60
CA TRP A 200 -10.92 8.04 -17.36
C TRP A 200 -10.01 7.55 -18.48
N GLY A 201 -8.85 7.03 -18.11
CA GLY A 201 -7.99 6.24 -18.96
C GLY A 201 -8.36 4.76 -18.93
N ASP A 202 -7.57 3.96 -19.64
CA ASP A 202 -7.66 2.50 -19.66
C ASP A 202 -6.43 1.90 -18.95
N SER A 203 -6.64 1.34 -17.74
CA SER A 203 -5.56 0.77 -16.96
C SER A 203 -5.01 -0.54 -17.52
N ASP A 204 -5.74 -1.23 -18.41
CA ASP A 204 -5.26 -2.47 -19.03
C ASP A 204 -4.27 -2.19 -20.18
N SER A 205 -4.30 -0.96 -20.72
CA SER A 205 -3.42 -0.54 -21.81
C SER A 205 -2.08 0.05 -21.37
N ILE A 206 -1.92 0.36 -20.06
CA ILE A 206 -0.70 0.97 -19.53
C ILE A 206 0.48 0.00 -19.54
N LYS A 207 1.70 0.56 -19.59
CA LYS A 207 2.94 -0.20 -19.63
C LYS A 207 3.95 0.33 -18.61
N VAL A 208 4.76 -0.58 -18.09
CA VAL A 208 5.94 -0.22 -17.26
C VAL A 208 6.82 0.76 -18.02
N GLY A 209 7.28 1.79 -17.33
CA GLY A 209 8.06 2.90 -17.88
C GLY A 209 7.25 4.09 -18.38
N GLN A 210 5.92 3.98 -18.51
CA GLN A 210 5.06 5.13 -18.81
C GLN A 210 5.01 6.09 -17.62
N ARG A 211 4.79 7.36 -17.90
CA ARG A 211 4.66 8.41 -16.88
C ARG A 211 3.45 8.17 -15.99
N ALA A 212 3.67 8.35 -14.70
CA ALA A 212 2.64 8.35 -13.67
C ALA A 212 2.66 9.70 -12.95
N ILE A 213 1.50 10.34 -12.81
CA ILE A 213 1.34 11.64 -12.15
C ILE A 213 0.28 11.47 -11.08
N ALA A 214 0.65 11.64 -9.81
CA ALA A 214 -0.30 11.59 -8.70
C ALA A 214 -0.66 13.02 -8.27
N ILE A 215 -1.95 13.28 -8.10
CA ILE A 215 -2.45 14.52 -7.53
C ILE A 215 -3.21 14.18 -6.25
N GLY A 216 -3.02 15.00 -5.22
CA GLY A 216 -3.76 14.95 -3.97
C GLY A 216 -3.94 16.35 -3.41
N ASN A 217 -4.81 16.49 -2.41
CA ASN A 217 -5.03 17.74 -1.69
C ASN A 217 -4.96 17.48 -0.17
N PRO A 218 -3.76 17.23 0.39
CA PRO A 218 -3.62 16.82 1.78
C PRO A 218 -4.05 17.87 2.81
N PHE A 219 -4.10 19.15 2.45
CA PHE A 219 -4.34 20.23 3.43
C PHE A 219 -5.56 21.10 3.12
N GLY A 220 -6.35 20.77 2.08
CA GLY A 220 -7.53 21.56 1.70
C GLY A 220 -7.20 22.96 1.16
N LEU A 221 -5.95 23.20 0.80
CA LEU A 221 -5.46 24.46 0.23
C LEU A 221 -5.13 24.23 -1.26
N ASP A 222 -3.83 24.27 -1.58
CA ASP A 222 -3.36 23.95 -2.92
C ASP A 222 -3.11 22.45 -3.05
N GLY A 223 -3.50 21.88 -4.20
CA GLY A 223 -3.22 20.48 -4.49
C GLY A 223 -1.72 20.20 -4.59
N THR A 224 -1.33 18.98 -4.32
CA THR A 224 0.05 18.49 -4.44
C THR A 224 0.16 17.59 -5.66
N LEU A 225 1.15 17.83 -6.53
CA LEU A 225 1.50 16.98 -7.66
C LEU A 225 2.81 16.28 -7.39
N THR A 226 2.85 14.96 -7.62
CA THR A 226 4.09 14.18 -7.70
C THR A 226 4.13 13.43 -9.02
N SER A 227 5.32 13.24 -9.58
CA SER A 227 5.49 12.54 -10.85
C SER A 227 6.57 11.46 -10.76
N GLY A 228 6.39 10.41 -11.53
CA GLY A 228 7.27 9.28 -11.65
C GLY A 228 6.89 8.43 -12.85
N ILE A 229 7.11 7.12 -12.75
CA ILE A 229 6.77 6.15 -13.78
C ILE A 229 5.94 5.00 -13.22
N ILE A 230 5.27 4.27 -14.10
CA ILE A 230 4.74 2.95 -13.77
C ILE A 230 5.91 2.00 -13.59
N SER A 231 6.10 1.50 -12.37
CA SER A 231 7.25 0.65 -12.00
C SER A 231 6.96 -0.84 -12.17
N ALA A 232 5.70 -1.26 -11.92
CA ALA A 232 5.25 -2.64 -12.13
C ALA A 232 3.72 -2.70 -12.29
N LEU A 233 3.24 -3.80 -12.85
CA LEU A 233 1.83 -4.13 -13.08
C LEU A 233 1.58 -5.60 -12.73
N GLY A 234 0.30 -5.99 -12.61
CA GLY A 234 -0.12 -7.38 -12.44
C GLY A 234 0.23 -7.98 -11.08
N ARG A 235 0.48 -7.15 -10.07
CA ARG A 235 0.68 -7.59 -8.68
C ARG A 235 -0.61 -7.48 -7.90
N SER A 236 -0.74 -8.27 -6.84
CA SER A 236 -1.84 -8.11 -5.90
C SER A 236 -1.33 -7.64 -4.53
N LEU A 237 -2.07 -6.76 -3.87
CA LEU A 237 -1.81 -6.33 -2.50
C LEU A 237 -2.78 -6.98 -1.52
N PRO A 238 -2.34 -7.45 -0.35
CA PRO A 238 -3.26 -7.84 0.71
C PRO A 238 -4.15 -6.66 1.12
N THR A 239 -5.43 -6.91 1.36
CA THR A 239 -6.33 -5.95 2.01
C THR A 239 -5.91 -5.75 3.48
N GLU A 240 -6.39 -4.70 4.14
CA GLU A 240 -6.06 -4.45 5.56
C GLU A 240 -6.36 -5.65 6.46
N ASN A 241 -7.45 -6.36 6.21
CA ASN A 241 -7.82 -7.57 6.97
C ASN A 241 -7.00 -8.82 6.58
N GLY A 242 -6.16 -8.73 5.53
CA GLY A 242 -5.28 -9.80 5.07
C GLY A 242 -5.98 -11.03 4.48
N THR A 243 -7.33 -11.05 4.45
CA THR A 243 -8.11 -12.21 3.97
C THR A 243 -8.16 -12.27 2.45
N PHE A 244 -8.25 -11.12 1.81
CA PHE A 244 -8.30 -10.99 0.35
C PHE A 244 -7.15 -10.14 -0.18
N ARG A 245 -7.09 -9.99 -1.49
CA ARG A 245 -6.05 -9.20 -2.17
C ARG A 245 -6.70 -8.29 -3.20
N ILE A 246 -6.23 -7.03 -3.26
CA ILE A 246 -6.57 -6.10 -4.33
C ILE A 246 -5.76 -6.52 -5.55
N PRO A 247 -6.40 -6.93 -6.64
CA PRO A 247 -5.69 -7.41 -7.84
C PRO A 247 -5.15 -6.27 -8.69
N GLU A 248 -4.18 -6.61 -9.55
CA GLU A 248 -3.68 -5.76 -10.65
C GLU A 248 -3.18 -4.38 -10.24
N ILE A 249 -2.76 -4.23 -8.99
CA ILE A 249 -2.26 -2.97 -8.44
C ILE A 249 -1.20 -2.37 -9.37
N ILE A 250 -1.35 -1.09 -9.65
CA ILE A 250 -0.35 -0.28 -10.33
C ILE A 250 0.71 0.13 -9.31
N GLN A 251 1.96 -0.26 -9.54
CA GLN A 251 3.09 0.21 -8.75
C GLN A 251 3.75 1.40 -9.45
N THR A 252 4.09 2.45 -8.70
CA THR A 252 4.76 3.66 -9.19
C THR A 252 5.83 4.13 -8.22
N ASP A 253 6.83 4.85 -8.73
CA ASP A 253 7.81 5.60 -7.94
C ASP A 253 7.41 7.09 -7.77
N ALA A 254 6.28 7.53 -8.36
CA ALA A 254 5.65 8.78 -7.97
C ALA A 254 5.35 8.74 -6.47
N ALA A 255 5.76 9.79 -5.74
CA ALA A 255 5.65 9.79 -4.28
C ALA A 255 4.19 9.79 -3.81
N ILE A 256 3.74 8.65 -3.28
CA ILE A 256 2.44 8.50 -2.62
C ILE A 256 2.67 8.56 -1.11
N ASN A 257 2.11 9.58 -0.48
CA ASN A 257 2.21 9.84 0.95
C ASN A 257 0.82 9.95 1.57
N PRO A 258 0.69 9.86 2.91
CA PRO A 258 -0.55 10.23 3.59
C PRO A 258 -1.04 11.61 3.13
N GLY A 259 -2.30 11.66 2.69
CA GLY A 259 -2.91 12.83 2.07
C GLY A 259 -3.09 12.76 0.55
N ASN A 260 -2.29 11.97 -0.19
CA ASN A 260 -2.56 11.69 -1.61
C ASN A 260 -3.48 10.47 -1.80
N SER A 261 -3.66 9.63 -0.76
CA SER A 261 -4.56 8.47 -0.78
C SER A 261 -5.98 8.91 -1.14
N GLY A 262 -6.61 8.19 -2.06
CA GLY A 262 -7.90 8.50 -2.63
C GLY A 262 -7.88 9.50 -3.80
N GLY A 263 -6.77 10.21 -4.02
CA GLY A 263 -6.58 11.07 -5.17
C GLY A 263 -6.27 10.27 -6.46
N PRO A 264 -6.35 10.91 -7.64
CA PRO A 264 -6.12 10.23 -8.92
C PRO A 264 -4.63 10.00 -9.20
N LEU A 265 -4.32 8.83 -9.80
CA LEU A 265 -3.11 8.57 -10.56
C LEU A 265 -3.42 8.79 -12.05
N LEU A 266 -2.61 9.59 -12.75
CA LEU A 266 -2.87 10.05 -14.10
C LEU A 266 -1.77 9.59 -15.07
N ASN A 267 -2.15 9.43 -16.34
CA ASN A 267 -1.24 9.31 -17.47
C ASN A 267 -0.82 10.70 -18.02
N SER A 268 0.03 10.72 -19.07
CA SER A 268 0.49 11.95 -19.72
C SER A 268 -0.62 12.74 -20.43
N GLN A 269 -1.81 12.17 -20.63
CA GLN A 269 -2.98 12.85 -21.18
C GLN A 269 -3.82 13.54 -20.07
N GLY A 270 -3.49 13.30 -18.80
CA GLY A 270 -4.26 13.74 -17.64
C GLY A 270 -5.54 12.91 -17.45
N GLU A 271 -5.52 11.66 -17.87
CA GLU A 271 -6.62 10.71 -17.67
C GLU A 271 -6.31 9.83 -16.47
N VAL A 272 -7.32 9.52 -15.66
CA VAL A 272 -7.20 8.69 -14.47
C VAL A 272 -6.95 7.24 -14.85
N ILE A 273 -5.79 6.72 -14.50
CA ILE A 273 -5.39 5.33 -14.66
C ILE A 273 -5.48 4.52 -13.36
N GLY A 274 -5.67 5.20 -12.21
CA GLY A 274 -5.85 4.56 -10.92
C GLY A 274 -6.21 5.53 -9.81
N VAL A 275 -6.49 4.97 -8.61
CA VAL A 275 -6.70 5.70 -7.36
C VAL A 275 -5.52 5.42 -6.44
N ASN A 276 -4.79 6.47 -6.05
CA ASN A 276 -3.62 6.36 -5.17
C ASN A 276 -4.01 5.71 -3.85
N THR A 277 -3.22 4.74 -3.39
CA THR A 277 -3.40 4.13 -2.08
C THR A 277 -2.07 4.03 -1.34
N ALA A 278 -2.04 4.51 -0.09
CA ALA A 278 -0.86 4.45 0.77
C ALA A 278 -0.84 3.19 1.64
N ILE A 279 -1.65 2.18 1.31
CA ILE A 279 -1.63 0.90 2.01
C ILE A 279 -0.31 0.19 1.69
N VAL A 280 0.68 0.37 2.56
CA VAL A 280 1.84 -0.51 2.63
C VAL A 280 1.71 -1.31 3.91
N PRO A 281 1.47 -2.64 3.84
CA PRO A 281 1.49 -3.48 5.02
C PRO A 281 2.96 -3.61 5.48
N ARG A 282 3.41 -2.69 6.28
CA ARG A 282 4.67 -2.83 6.99
C ARG A 282 4.48 -2.48 8.45
N GLN A 283 4.44 -3.51 9.25
CA GLN A 283 4.75 -3.39 10.66
C GLN A 283 6.23 -3.04 10.78
N ASP A 284 6.55 -1.77 10.82
CA ASP A 284 7.85 -1.37 11.36
C ASP A 284 7.83 -1.70 12.85
N ARG A 285 8.63 -2.73 13.23
CA ARG A 285 8.83 -3.17 14.62
C ARG A 285 9.31 -2.04 15.55
N PHE A 286 9.48 -0.84 15.07
CA PHE A 286 10.07 0.29 15.79
C PHE A 286 9.18 1.55 15.83
N GLY A 287 7.91 1.49 15.40
CA GLY A 287 6.97 2.62 15.57
C GLY A 287 7.32 3.91 14.80
N GLY A 288 8.04 3.79 13.67
CA GLY A 288 8.40 4.94 12.83
C GLY A 288 7.22 5.42 11.99
N GLU A 289 7.19 6.74 11.71
CA GLU A 289 6.23 7.36 10.79
C GLU A 289 6.30 6.67 9.41
N ARG A 290 5.12 6.42 8.81
CA ARG A 290 4.98 5.88 7.46
C ARG A 290 5.50 6.91 6.46
N SER A 291 6.73 6.75 5.98
CA SER A 291 7.31 7.58 4.92
C SER A 291 7.40 6.80 3.61
N PHE A 292 7.26 7.50 2.50
CA PHE A 292 7.45 6.95 1.15
C PHE A 292 8.86 6.37 0.99
N LEU A 293 8.96 5.08 0.66
CA LEU A 293 10.22 4.36 0.47
C LEU A 293 10.58 4.17 -1.02
N GLY A 294 10.05 4.98 -1.91
CA GLY A 294 10.25 4.84 -3.36
C GLY A 294 9.28 3.84 -4.02
N VAL A 295 8.24 3.41 -3.30
CA VAL A 295 7.22 2.49 -3.82
C VAL A 295 5.85 3.01 -3.43
N GLY A 296 5.07 3.45 -4.42
CA GLY A 296 3.67 3.84 -4.30
C GLY A 296 2.77 2.83 -5.01
N PHE A 297 1.50 2.79 -4.65
CA PHE A 297 0.51 1.92 -5.25
C PHE A 297 -0.75 2.68 -5.63
N ALA A 298 -1.48 2.16 -6.64
CA ALA A 298 -2.79 2.67 -7.00
C ALA A 298 -3.73 1.54 -7.43
N VAL A 299 -5.00 1.65 -7.04
CA VAL A 299 -6.08 0.77 -7.49
C VAL A 299 -6.38 1.07 -8.95
N PRO A 300 -6.39 0.08 -9.88
CA PRO A 300 -6.53 0.33 -11.31
C PRO A 300 -7.86 0.97 -11.70
N ALA A 301 -7.84 1.90 -12.65
CA ALA A 301 -9.04 2.61 -13.12
C ALA A 301 -10.13 1.67 -13.63
N ASN A 302 -9.79 0.56 -14.29
CA ASN A 302 -10.80 -0.38 -14.81
C ASN A 302 -11.50 -1.14 -13.67
N LEU A 303 -10.81 -1.44 -12.56
CA LEU A 303 -11.45 -1.97 -11.35
C LEU A 303 -12.37 -0.91 -10.72
N VAL A 304 -11.91 0.35 -10.61
CA VAL A 304 -12.73 1.47 -10.09
C VAL A 304 -14.02 1.61 -10.91
N LYS A 305 -13.93 1.65 -12.25
CA LYS A 305 -15.10 1.73 -13.14
C LYS A 305 -16.07 0.57 -12.99
N ARG A 306 -15.62 -0.59 -12.55
CA ARG A 306 -16.45 -1.77 -12.28
C ARG A 306 -17.15 -1.69 -10.92
N VAL A 307 -16.43 -1.27 -9.89
CA VAL A 307 -16.89 -1.25 -8.49
C VAL A 307 -17.83 -0.07 -8.20
N ILE A 308 -17.45 1.14 -8.61
CA ILE A 308 -18.13 2.38 -8.24
C ILE A 308 -19.64 2.40 -8.57
N PRO A 309 -20.10 1.93 -9.75
CA PRO A 309 -21.54 1.88 -10.02
C PRO A 309 -22.36 1.02 -9.04
N GLY A 310 -21.76 -0.07 -8.55
CA GLY A 310 -22.36 -0.90 -7.50
C GLY A 310 -22.47 -0.15 -6.18
N LEU A 311 -21.38 0.55 -5.78
CA LEU A 311 -21.37 1.37 -4.55
C LEU A 311 -22.41 2.50 -4.61
N ILE A 312 -22.56 3.16 -5.74
CA ILE A 312 -23.57 4.23 -5.93
C ILE A 312 -24.99 3.68 -5.82
N LYS A 313 -25.25 2.53 -6.44
CA LYS A 313 -26.60 1.99 -6.55
C LYS A 313 -27.04 1.22 -5.29
N ASP A 314 -26.18 0.35 -4.80
CA ASP A 314 -26.53 -0.68 -3.80
C ASP A 314 -25.74 -0.52 -2.48
N GLY A 315 -24.84 0.48 -2.39
CA GLY A 315 -23.98 0.74 -1.23
C GLY A 315 -22.82 -0.26 -1.07
N GLN A 316 -22.77 -1.27 -1.92
CA GLN A 316 -21.78 -2.36 -1.87
C GLN A 316 -21.52 -2.92 -3.28
N TYR A 317 -20.42 -3.68 -3.41
CA TYR A 317 -20.09 -4.40 -4.64
C TYR A 317 -19.88 -5.89 -4.32
N GLU A 318 -20.52 -6.76 -5.09
CA GLU A 318 -20.35 -8.21 -4.96
C GLU A 318 -19.19 -8.69 -5.83
N HIS A 319 -18.06 -9.01 -5.20
CA HIS A 319 -16.91 -9.58 -5.89
C HIS A 319 -17.17 -11.03 -6.31
N PRO A 320 -16.81 -11.41 -7.57
CA PRO A 320 -16.88 -12.81 -7.99
C PRO A 320 -15.87 -13.65 -7.21
N TRP A 321 -16.28 -14.85 -6.84
CA TRP A 321 -15.50 -15.71 -5.98
C TRP A 321 -15.62 -17.19 -6.39
N ILE A 322 -14.49 -17.92 -6.29
CA ILE A 322 -14.43 -19.34 -6.56
C ILE A 322 -14.58 -20.17 -5.28
N GLY A 323 -13.99 -19.72 -4.18
CA GLY A 323 -14.19 -20.36 -2.87
C GLY A 323 -13.12 -21.38 -2.49
N PHE A 324 -11.86 -21.10 -2.78
CA PHE A 324 -10.74 -21.86 -2.26
C PHE A 324 -9.60 -20.94 -1.83
N SER A 325 -8.71 -21.44 -0.98
CA SER A 325 -7.41 -20.85 -0.72
C SER A 325 -6.33 -21.58 -1.53
N GLY A 326 -5.30 -20.85 -1.99
CA GLY A 326 -4.31 -21.42 -2.86
C GLY A 326 -2.99 -20.64 -2.88
N ASN A 327 -2.01 -21.25 -3.55
CA ASN A 327 -0.69 -20.68 -3.76
C ASN A 327 -0.26 -20.80 -5.22
N SER A 328 0.67 -19.94 -5.64
CA SER A 328 1.36 -20.13 -6.93
C SER A 328 2.20 -21.39 -6.90
N VAL A 329 2.23 -22.13 -8.02
CA VAL A 329 3.10 -23.30 -8.17
C VAL A 329 4.55 -22.85 -8.33
N THR A 330 5.36 -23.07 -7.28
CA THR A 330 6.81 -22.83 -7.32
C THR A 330 7.56 -24.05 -7.91
N PRO A 331 8.85 -23.93 -8.27
CA PRO A 331 9.66 -25.07 -8.69
C PRO A 331 9.67 -26.24 -7.69
N GLU A 332 9.73 -25.92 -6.39
CA GLU A 332 9.71 -26.92 -5.31
C GLU A 332 8.35 -27.63 -5.22
N ILE A 333 7.24 -26.91 -5.37
CA ILE A 333 5.89 -27.48 -5.42
C ILE A 333 5.75 -28.37 -6.66
N ALA A 334 6.23 -27.91 -7.82
CA ALA A 334 6.17 -28.67 -9.05
C ALA A 334 6.95 -30.00 -8.96
N GLU A 335 8.15 -29.98 -8.36
CA GLU A 335 8.95 -31.20 -8.11
C GLU A 335 8.23 -32.13 -7.12
N ALA A 336 7.69 -31.60 -6.01
CA ALA A 336 7.00 -32.40 -4.99
C ALA A 336 5.69 -33.04 -5.47
N MET A 337 5.07 -32.50 -6.53
CA MET A 337 3.83 -32.95 -7.14
C MET A 337 4.04 -33.65 -8.51
N ASP A 338 5.29 -33.81 -8.98
CA ASP A 338 5.64 -34.36 -10.29
C ASP A 338 4.90 -33.63 -11.44
N LEU A 339 4.86 -32.30 -11.37
CA LEU A 339 4.21 -31.48 -12.40
C LEU A 339 5.18 -31.21 -13.57
N PRO A 340 4.67 -31.10 -14.81
CA PRO A 340 5.51 -30.86 -15.97
C PRO A 340 6.12 -29.43 -16.01
N LYS A 341 5.55 -28.50 -15.30
CA LYS A 341 5.98 -27.08 -15.24
C LYS A 341 5.72 -26.49 -13.85
N ALA A 342 6.57 -25.56 -13.44
CA ALA A 342 6.35 -24.71 -12.26
C ALA A 342 5.45 -23.51 -12.66
N SER A 343 4.18 -23.79 -12.92
CA SER A 343 3.20 -22.80 -13.39
C SER A 343 1.80 -23.25 -13.00
N GLY A 344 0.95 -22.27 -12.62
CA GLY A 344 -0.44 -22.48 -12.24
C GLY A 344 -0.76 -22.05 -10.81
N ALA A 345 -2.03 -22.16 -10.45
CA ALA A 345 -2.56 -21.90 -9.11
C ALA A 345 -2.91 -23.24 -8.43
N LEU A 346 -2.19 -23.57 -7.36
CA LEU A 346 -2.44 -24.77 -6.54
C LEU A 346 -3.64 -24.53 -5.63
N VAL A 347 -4.62 -25.41 -5.63
CA VAL A 347 -5.73 -25.47 -4.68
C VAL A 347 -5.23 -26.09 -3.37
N VAL A 348 -5.11 -25.28 -2.33
CA VAL A 348 -4.66 -25.72 -1.00
C VAL A 348 -5.84 -26.21 -0.18
N GLU A 349 -6.90 -25.41 -0.08
CA GLU A 349 -8.11 -25.74 0.68
C GLU A 349 -9.35 -25.24 -0.06
N VAL A 350 -10.34 -26.11 -0.24
CA VAL A 350 -11.67 -25.78 -0.78
C VAL A 350 -12.63 -25.54 0.38
N LEU A 351 -13.29 -24.41 0.36
CA LEU A 351 -14.28 -24.07 1.40
C LEU A 351 -15.58 -24.81 1.15
N SER A 352 -16.10 -25.47 2.18
CA SER A 352 -17.34 -26.23 2.08
C SER A 352 -18.54 -25.34 1.73
N GLY A 353 -19.36 -25.76 0.76
CA GLY A 353 -20.51 -25.02 0.24
C GLY A 353 -20.14 -23.85 -0.68
N SER A 354 -18.88 -23.76 -1.10
CA SER A 354 -18.41 -22.78 -2.08
C SER A 354 -18.63 -23.27 -3.53
N PRO A 355 -18.56 -22.34 -4.52
CA PRO A 355 -18.53 -22.72 -5.94
C PRO A 355 -17.49 -23.79 -6.28
N ALA A 356 -16.29 -23.72 -5.67
CA ALA A 356 -15.24 -24.71 -5.86
C ALA A 356 -15.64 -26.11 -5.34
N ASP A 357 -16.32 -26.18 -4.19
CA ASP A 357 -16.84 -27.41 -3.60
C ASP A 357 -17.94 -28.01 -4.49
N GLU A 358 -18.89 -27.18 -4.93
CA GLU A 358 -19.98 -27.59 -5.83
C GLU A 358 -19.46 -28.09 -7.19
N ALA A 359 -18.40 -27.46 -7.72
CA ALA A 359 -17.73 -27.87 -8.96
C ALA A 359 -16.85 -29.10 -8.77
N GLY A 360 -16.62 -29.56 -7.53
CA GLY A 360 -15.82 -30.73 -7.21
C GLY A 360 -14.31 -30.51 -7.38
N LEU A 361 -13.80 -29.29 -7.13
CA LEU A 361 -12.37 -29.04 -6.98
C LEU A 361 -11.86 -29.77 -5.72
N ARG A 362 -10.59 -30.20 -5.76
CA ARG A 362 -9.98 -30.97 -4.68
C ARG A 362 -8.93 -30.19 -3.93
N SER A 363 -9.06 -30.17 -2.61
CA SER A 363 -8.07 -29.64 -1.68
C SER A 363 -6.78 -30.44 -1.70
N GLY A 364 -5.68 -29.82 -1.27
CA GLY A 364 -4.45 -30.52 -0.91
C GLY A 364 -4.68 -31.55 0.20
N THR A 365 -3.84 -32.60 0.21
CA THR A 365 -3.98 -33.73 1.13
C THR A 365 -2.71 -33.99 1.96
N ARG A 366 -1.61 -33.33 1.62
CA ARG A 366 -0.30 -33.56 2.25
C ARG A 366 0.37 -32.24 2.59
N GLU A 367 0.54 -31.98 3.87
CA GLU A 367 1.35 -30.85 4.34
C GLU A 367 2.83 -31.09 4.04
N ILE A 368 3.52 -30.03 3.62
CA ILE A 368 4.95 -30.04 3.34
C ILE A 368 5.56 -28.70 3.79
N VAL A 369 6.72 -28.81 4.42
CA VAL A 369 7.56 -27.65 4.77
C VAL A 369 8.83 -27.76 3.93
N PHE A 370 9.12 -26.75 3.13
CA PHE A 370 10.30 -26.68 2.28
C PHE A 370 11.49 -26.09 3.03
N ASP A 371 12.70 -26.34 2.56
CA ASP A 371 13.95 -25.84 3.16
C ASP A 371 14.04 -24.32 3.23
N ASN A 372 13.32 -23.61 2.35
CA ASN A 372 13.19 -22.14 2.33
C ASN A 372 12.22 -21.59 3.40
N GLY A 373 11.61 -22.46 4.21
CA GLY A 373 10.64 -22.11 5.25
C GLY A 373 9.21 -21.90 4.76
N LEU A 374 8.92 -22.17 3.47
CA LEU A 374 7.56 -22.19 2.95
C LEU A 374 6.87 -23.48 3.44
N ASP A 375 5.71 -23.33 4.07
CA ASP A 375 4.80 -24.40 4.41
C ASP A 375 3.54 -24.30 3.56
N THR A 376 3.06 -25.42 3.05
CA THR A 376 1.84 -25.49 2.24
C THR A 376 1.28 -26.90 2.21
N THR A 377 0.02 -27.03 1.77
CA THR A 377 -0.60 -28.34 1.55
C THR A 377 -0.65 -28.62 0.05
N ILE A 378 -0.04 -29.72 -0.38
CA ILE A 378 0.04 -30.16 -1.78
C ILE A 378 -0.84 -31.38 -2.04
N GLY A 379 -1.00 -31.76 -3.33
CA GLY A 379 -1.83 -32.88 -3.76
C GLY A 379 -3.27 -32.49 -4.10
N GLY A 380 -3.58 -31.20 -4.07
CA GLY A 380 -4.82 -30.63 -4.62
C GLY A 380 -4.72 -30.41 -6.12
N ASP A 381 -5.81 -29.92 -6.71
CA ASP A 381 -5.86 -29.55 -8.12
C ASP A 381 -4.90 -28.39 -8.42
N VAL A 382 -4.37 -28.32 -9.62
CA VAL A 382 -3.59 -27.18 -10.11
C VAL A 382 -4.32 -26.56 -11.28
N ILE A 383 -4.80 -25.33 -11.13
CA ILE A 383 -5.47 -24.58 -12.20
C ILE A 383 -4.39 -23.99 -13.11
N ILE A 384 -4.45 -24.33 -14.41
CA ILE A 384 -3.48 -23.93 -15.43
C ILE A 384 -4.08 -23.03 -16.51
N ALA A 385 -5.42 -22.97 -16.62
CA ALA A 385 -6.11 -22.02 -17.49
C ALA A 385 -7.53 -21.77 -17.00
N ILE A 386 -8.10 -20.62 -17.36
CA ILE A 386 -9.50 -20.25 -17.24
C ILE A 386 -9.96 -19.77 -18.61
N GLU A 387 -11.02 -20.41 -19.15
CA GLU A 387 -11.44 -20.20 -20.53
C GLU A 387 -10.25 -20.37 -21.50
N ASP A 388 -9.90 -19.34 -22.24
CA ASP A 388 -8.79 -19.27 -23.19
C ASP A 388 -7.50 -18.61 -22.62
N GLU A 389 -7.51 -18.22 -21.33
CA GLU A 389 -6.39 -17.52 -20.68
C GLU A 389 -5.56 -18.46 -19.82
N GLU A 390 -4.25 -18.58 -20.12
CA GLU A 390 -3.32 -19.37 -19.32
C GLU A 390 -3.10 -18.74 -17.93
N ILE A 391 -3.08 -19.59 -16.90
CA ILE A 391 -2.80 -19.20 -15.51
C ILE A 391 -1.41 -19.70 -15.15
N HIS A 392 -0.49 -18.75 -14.95
CA HIS A 392 0.90 -19.04 -14.58
C HIS A 392 1.14 -19.04 -13.08
N ASN A 393 0.32 -18.29 -12.33
CA ASN A 393 0.43 -18.10 -10.88
C ASN A 393 -0.95 -17.79 -10.28
N PHE A 394 -1.02 -17.68 -8.94
CA PHE A 394 -2.26 -17.40 -8.24
C PHE A 394 -2.77 -15.96 -8.48
N ASP A 395 -1.88 -15.00 -8.71
CA ASP A 395 -2.28 -13.62 -9.00
C ASP A 395 -2.96 -13.50 -10.38
N ASP A 396 -2.56 -14.30 -11.38
CA ASP A 396 -3.24 -14.34 -12.70
C ASP A 396 -4.70 -14.77 -12.57
N LEU A 397 -4.99 -15.76 -11.71
CA LEU A 397 -6.36 -16.19 -11.42
C LEU A 397 -7.19 -15.09 -10.79
N ILE A 398 -6.65 -14.39 -9.78
CA ILE A 398 -7.34 -13.26 -9.13
C ILE A 398 -7.56 -12.13 -10.14
N SER A 399 -6.58 -11.85 -10.99
CA SER A 399 -6.65 -10.84 -12.05
C SER A 399 -7.74 -11.18 -13.08
N PHE A 400 -7.83 -12.45 -13.51
CA PHE A 400 -8.91 -12.89 -14.42
C PHE A 400 -10.30 -12.61 -13.80
N LEU A 401 -10.52 -13.03 -12.56
CA LEU A 401 -11.79 -12.81 -11.86
C LEU A 401 -12.13 -11.32 -11.77
N SER A 402 -11.14 -10.49 -11.45
CA SER A 402 -11.32 -9.05 -11.35
C SER A 402 -11.65 -8.39 -12.70
N ARG A 403 -11.03 -8.84 -13.79
CA ARG A 403 -11.21 -8.24 -15.12
C ARG A 403 -12.46 -8.73 -15.85
N ARG A 404 -12.76 -10.04 -15.76
CA ARG A 404 -13.77 -10.70 -16.61
C ARG A 404 -14.90 -11.37 -15.84
N GLY A 405 -14.69 -11.72 -14.55
CA GLY A 405 -15.69 -12.44 -13.77
C GLY A 405 -16.83 -11.55 -13.28
N SER A 406 -18.03 -12.10 -13.22
CA SER A 406 -19.19 -11.55 -12.53
C SER A 406 -19.88 -12.66 -11.73
N VAL A 407 -20.54 -12.31 -10.64
CA VAL A 407 -21.34 -13.27 -9.88
C VAL A 407 -22.40 -13.90 -10.77
N GLY A 408 -22.46 -15.23 -10.78
CA GLY A 408 -23.36 -16.01 -11.62
C GLY A 408 -22.79 -16.44 -12.97
N ASP A 409 -21.60 -15.95 -13.38
CA ASP A 409 -20.95 -16.41 -14.60
C ASP A 409 -20.51 -17.88 -14.47
N VAL A 410 -20.69 -18.66 -15.53
CA VAL A 410 -20.17 -20.01 -15.63
C VAL A 410 -18.84 -19.94 -16.36
N ILE A 411 -17.77 -20.40 -15.72
CA ILE A 411 -16.42 -20.43 -16.26
C ILE A 411 -15.90 -21.87 -16.38
N THR A 412 -15.02 -22.11 -17.34
CA THR A 412 -14.34 -23.39 -17.54
C THR A 412 -12.91 -23.29 -17.01
N LEU A 413 -12.61 -24.08 -15.98
CA LEU A 413 -11.25 -24.24 -15.44
C LEU A 413 -10.56 -25.40 -16.12
N THR A 414 -9.35 -25.21 -16.63
CA THR A 414 -8.45 -26.31 -17.00
C THR A 414 -7.52 -26.58 -15.82
N ILE A 415 -7.59 -27.82 -15.29
CA ILE A 415 -6.84 -28.25 -14.10
C ILE A 415 -5.94 -29.43 -14.39
N ILE A 416 -4.86 -29.57 -13.61
CA ILE A 416 -4.10 -30.82 -13.50
C ILE A 416 -4.55 -31.53 -12.22
N ARG A 417 -5.09 -32.75 -12.38
CA ARG A 417 -5.54 -33.63 -11.30
C ARG A 417 -4.97 -35.02 -11.51
N ASP A 418 -4.26 -35.56 -10.52
CA ASP A 418 -3.60 -36.89 -10.59
C ASP A 418 -2.70 -37.02 -11.84
N GLY A 419 -1.95 -35.98 -12.19
CA GLY A 419 -1.06 -35.91 -13.36
C GLY A 419 -1.76 -35.82 -14.71
N LYS A 420 -3.09 -35.59 -14.75
CA LYS A 420 -3.89 -35.48 -15.98
C LYS A 420 -4.61 -34.14 -16.05
N GLU A 421 -4.62 -33.60 -17.26
CA GLU A 421 -5.39 -32.42 -17.58
C GLU A 421 -6.88 -32.76 -17.69
N GLN A 422 -7.73 -31.91 -17.05
CA GLN A 422 -9.17 -32.05 -17.04
C GLN A 422 -9.83 -30.67 -17.11
N GLN A 423 -11.06 -30.60 -17.60
CA GLN A 423 -11.89 -29.38 -17.55
C GLN A 423 -12.96 -29.53 -16.47
N VAL A 424 -13.19 -28.43 -15.74
CA VAL A 424 -14.21 -28.31 -14.68
C VAL A 424 -15.00 -27.04 -14.94
N GLU A 425 -16.31 -27.16 -15.13
CA GLU A 425 -17.21 -26.02 -15.16
C GLU A 425 -17.55 -25.57 -13.74
N LEU A 426 -17.51 -24.26 -13.49
CA LEU A 426 -17.77 -23.64 -12.20
C LEU A 426 -18.61 -22.39 -12.38
N THR A 427 -19.66 -22.22 -11.54
CA THR A 427 -20.44 -20.99 -11.49
C THR A 427 -19.88 -20.09 -10.39
N LEU A 428 -19.47 -18.86 -10.75
CA LEU A 428 -18.93 -17.88 -9.80
C LEU A 428 -20.00 -17.45 -8.78
N GLY A 429 -19.69 -17.55 -7.50
CA GLY A 429 -20.54 -17.05 -6.41
C GLY A 429 -20.13 -15.65 -5.94
N PRO A 430 -20.93 -15.02 -5.07
CA PRO A 430 -20.52 -13.82 -4.37
C PRO A 430 -19.50 -14.16 -3.30
N ARG A 431 -18.51 -13.29 -3.13
CA ARG A 431 -17.52 -13.40 -2.05
C ARG A 431 -18.22 -13.20 -0.70
N PRO A 432 -17.98 -14.07 0.31
CA PRO A 432 -18.56 -13.85 1.63
C PRO A 432 -18.04 -12.55 2.24
N HIS A 433 -18.95 -11.76 2.82
CA HIS A 433 -18.56 -10.57 3.59
C HIS A 433 -17.86 -11.04 4.87
N THR A 434 -16.65 -10.58 5.09
CA THR A 434 -15.96 -10.71 6.39
C THR A 434 -16.53 -9.68 7.35
N THR A 435 -17.32 -10.14 8.32
CA THR A 435 -17.88 -9.31 9.40
C THR A 435 -16.83 -9.03 10.46
#